data_e0fe314fd0104bcd56472c0dd88a97aa
#
_entry.id   e0fe314fd0104bcd56472c0dd88a97aa
#
_cell.length_a   1.000
_cell.length_b   1.000
_cell.length_c   1.000
_cell.angle_alpha   90.00
_cell.angle_beta   90.00
_cell.angle_gamma   90.00
#
_symmetry.space_group_name_H-M   'P 1'
#
loop_
_entity.id
_entity.type
_entity.pdbx_description
1 polymer ?
#
loop_
_entity_poly.entity_id
_entity_poly.type
_entity_poly.pdbx_seq_one_letter_code
_entity_poly.pdbx_strand_id
1 'polypeptide(L)'
;LRVAMECGYAPYNWTQSDDSNGAVPIEDSKDYAYGYDVMMAKKIADKLGCELQIVKLDWDSLIPAVQSGTVDCVIAGQSITSDRKEMVDFTEPYYYASIVTLVKSDGKYADAKGISDLAGATCTSQLGTIWYDNCLPQLKDANIQPAQESAPAMLVALESDRTDLVATDIPTAKAACVAYPDLKILDFTDTDDNYKVSDEDINIGISVKKGNTELTD
;
A
#
# COMPACT_ATOMS: atom_id res chain seq x y z
N LEU A 1 -18.52 2.99 13.21
CA LEU A 1 -17.85 2.90 11.90
C LEU A 1 -16.88 1.73 11.93
N ARG A 2 -17.15 0.69 11.14
CA ARG A 2 -16.27 -0.47 10.97
C ARG A 2 -15.38 -0.26 9.75
N VAL A 3 -14.08 -0.14 10.00
CA VAL A 3 -13.07 0.16 8.97
C VAL A 3 -12.14 -1.02 8.81
N ALA A 4 -12.07 -1.59 7.60
CA ALA A 4 -11.09 -2.62 7.30
C ALA A 4 -9.77 -2.03 6.81
N MET A 5 -8.67 -2.65 7.22
CA MET A 5 -7.31 -2.38 6.79
C MET A 5 -6.43 -3.61 7.00
N GLU A 6 -5.27 -3.64 6.35
CA GLU A 6 -4.36 -4.78 6.42
C GLU A 6 -3.62 -4.86 7.77
N CYS A 7 -3.38 -3.71 8.41
CA CYS A 7 -2.59 -3.55 9.63
C CYS A 7 -1.17 -4.13 9.52
N GLY A 8 -0.63 -4.16 8.32
CA GLY A 8 0.72 -4.61 8.00
C GLY A 8 1.45 -3.70 7.02
N TYR A 9 0.90 -2.53 6.74
CA TYR A 9 1.33 -1.60 5.69
C TYR A 9 1.79 -0.26 6.27
N ALA A 10 2.99 -0.23 6.85
CA ALA A 10 3.58 1.01 7.38
C ALA A 10 4.03 1.94 6.24
N PRO A 11 3.86 3.27 6.36
CA PRO A 11 3.33 4.03 7.50
C PRO A 11 1.82 4.29 7.46
N TYR A 12 1.09 3.65 6.56
CA TYR A 12 -0.36 3.85 6.42
C TYR A 12 -1.15 3.19 7.56
N ASN A 13 -0.94 1.90 7.77
CA ASN A 13 -1.58 1.15 8.85
C ASN A 13 -0.70 -0.03 9.28
N TRP A 14 -0.40 -0.14 10.56
CA TRP A 14 0.38 -1.26 11.11
C TRP A 14 -0.12 -1.69 12.47
N THR A 15 0.26 -2.90 12.86
CA THR A 15 -0.03 -3.48 14.18
C THR A 15 1.04 -3.10 15.19
N GLN A 16 0.63 -2.72 16.41
CA GLN A 16 1.49 -2.54 17.57
C GLN A 16 0.86 -3.16 18.83
N SER A 17 1.68 -3.39 19.86
CA SER A 17 1.27 -4.14 21.05
C SER A 17 0.58 -3.30 22.13
N ASP A 18 0.56 -1.97 22.00
CA ASP A 18 0.01 -1.05 22.98
C ASP A 18 -0.76 0.11 22.32
N ASP A 19 -1.42 0.91 23.14
CA ASP A 19 -2.23 2.05 22.72
C ASP A 19 -1.45 3.36 22.55
N SER A 20 -0.11 3.30 22.55
CA SER A 20 0.73 4.47 22.38
C SER A 20 0.39 5.23 21.10
N ASN A 21 0.68 6.53 21.09
CA ASN A 21 0.37 7.46 19.98
C ASN A 21 -1.12 7.59 19.64
N GLY A 22 -2.02 7.02 20.46
CA GLY A 22 -3.45 6.98 20.21
C GLY A 22 -3.87 5.91 19.23
N ALA A 23 -3.15 4.78 19.20
CA ALA A 23 -3.53 3.60 18.45
C ALA A 23 -4.91 3.06 18.87
N VAL A 24 -5.60 2.42 17.97
CA VAL A 24 -6.96 1.92 18.13
C VAL A 24 -6.93 0.41 18.26
N PRO A 25 -7.66 -0.19 19.23
CA PRO A 25 -7.76 -1.64 19.33
C PRO A 25 -8.22 -2.28 18.00
N ILE A 26 -7.59 -3.38 17.63
CA ILE A 26 -8.02 -4.22 16.50
C ILE A 26 -9.09 -5.20 17.02
N GLU A 27 -10.22 -5.30 16.30
CA GLU A 27 -11.31 -6.21 16.65
C GLU A 27 -10.81 -7.66 16.75
N ASP A 28 -11.27 -8.38 17.76
CA ASP A 28 -10.89 -9.78 18.05
C ASP A 28 -9.38 -10.02 18.24
N SER A 29 -8.61 -8.97 18.56
CA SER A 29 -7.18 -9.02 18.83
C SER A 29 -6.83 -8.38 20.18
N LYS A 30 -5.61 -8.65 20.66
CA LYS A 30 -5.01 -7.95 21.80
C LYS A 30 -4.15 -6.77 21.34
N ASP A 31 -3.97 -6.63 20.05
CA ASP A 31 -3.11 -5.65 19.43
C ASP A 31 -3.89 -4.40 19.01
N TYR A 32 -3.15 -3.38 18.64
CA TYR A 32 -3.65 -2.06 18.24
C TYR A 32 -3.19 -1.73 16.83
N ALA A 33 -4.00 -0.97 16.11
CA ALA A 33 -3.65 -0.41 14.82
C ALA A 33 -3.24 1.05 14.97
N TYR A 34 -2.18 1.44 14.28
CA TYR A 34 -1.75 2.83 14.16
C TYR A 34 -1.29 3.14 12.73
N GLY A 35 -1.16 4.42 12.41
CA GLY A 35 -0.71 4.92 11.11
C GLY A 35 -1.62 5.97 10.53
N TYR A 36 -1.28 6.42 9.33
CA TYR A 36 -1.99 7.50 8.64
C TYR A 36 -3.47 7.15 8.39
N ASP A 37 -3.74 5.93 7.92
CA ASP A 37 -5.11 5.44 7.67
C ASP A 37 -5.94 5.37 8.96
N VAL A 38 -5.32 4.93 10.06
CA VAL A 38 -5.97 4.89 11.39
C VAL A 38 -6.31 6.29 11.88
N MET A 39 -5.39 7.26 11.71
CA MET A 39 -5.64 8.66 12.05
C MET A 39 -6.77 9.24 11.20
N MET A 40 -6.86 8.89 9.93
CA MET A 40 -7.93 9.28 9.04
C MET A 40 -9.27 8.67 9.49
N ALA A 41 -9.29 7.37 9.78
CA ALA A 41 -10.46 6.67 10.29
C ALA A 41 -11.01 7.30 11.59
N LYS A 42 -10.11 7.67 12.53
CA LYS A 42 -10.49 8.37 13.78
C LYS A 42 -11.18 9.70 13.49
N LYS A 43 -10.58 10.52 12.61
CA LYS A 43 -11.17 11.83 12.26
C LYS A 43 -12.55 11.69 11.62
N ILE A 44 -12.75 10.67 10.78
CA ILE A 44 -14.04 10.39 10.14
C ILE A 44 -15.05 9.96 11.20
N ALA A 45 -14.71 9.00 12.06
CA ALA A 45 -15.60 8.52 13.12
C ALA A 45 -15.98 9.65 14.09
N ASP A 46 -15.02 10.49 14.50
CA ASP A 46 -15.27 11.66 15.35
C ASP A 46 -16.24 12.64 14.68
N LYS A 47 -16.07 12.91 13.39
CA LYS A 47 -16.92 13.82 12.62
C LYS A 47 -18.34 13.26 12.44
N LEU A 48 -18.46 11.94 12.28
CA LEU A 48 -19.75 11.25 12.19
C LEU A 48 -20.40 11.04 13.56
N GLY A 49 -19.70 11.29 14.66
CA GLY A 49 -20.20 11.09 16.02
C GLY A 49 -20.42 9.62 16.38
N CYS A 50 -19.65 8.71 15.82
CA CYS A 50 -19.76 7.28 16.03
C CYS A 50 -18.45 6.65 16.56
N GLU A 51 -18.56 5.46 17.14
CA GLU A 51 -17.43 4.68 17.61
C GLU A 51 -16.67 4.06 16.43
N LEU A 52 -15.33 4.05 16.48
CA LEU A 52 -14.46 3.42 15.49
C LEU A 52 -14.14 1.98 15.89
N GLN A 53 -14.29 1.06 14.96
CA GLN A 53 -13.84 -0.33 15.06
C GLN A 53 -12.89 -0.64 13.90
N ILE A 54 -11.67 -1.06 14.21
CA ILE A 54 -10.69 -1.48 13.19
C ILE A 54 -10.80 -2.99 13.00
N VAL A 55 -11.02 -3.41 11.75
CA VAL A 55 -11.10 -4.81 11.34
C VAL A 55 -9.86 -5.14 10.51
N LYS A 56 -9.01 -6.01 11.03
CA LYS A 56 -7.81 -6.46 10.32
C LYS A 56 -8.17 -7.59 9.36
N LEU A 57 -7.85 -7.42 8.08
CA LEU A 57 -8.08 -8.40 7.02
C LEU A 57 -6.86 -8.48 6.11
N ASP A 58 -6.69 -9.63 5.45
CA ASP A 58 -5.72 -9.75 4.36
C ASP A 58 -6.12 -8.86 3.17
N TRP A 59 -5.14 -8.41 2.41
CA TRP A 59 -5.33 -7.47 1.30
C TRP A 59 -6.46 -7.87 0.35
N ASP A 60 -6.47 -9.13 -0.11
CA ASP A 60 -7.47 -9.63 -1.06
C ASP A 60 -8.88 -9.74 -0.47
N SER A 61 -9.02 -9.68 0.86
CA SER A 61 -10.30 -9.75 1.56
C SER A 61 -10.96 -8.38 1.78
N LEU A 62 -10.24 -7.27 1.56
CA LEU A 62 -10.72 -5.92 1.86
C LEU A 62 -11.95 -5.54 1.01
N ILE A 63 -11.84 -5.64 -0.32
CA ILE A 63 -12.95 -5.32 -1.24
C ILE A 63 -14.15 -6.25 -1.03
N PRO A 64 -13.98 -7.58 -0.95
CA PRO A 64 -15.09 -8.49 -0.61
C PRO A 64 -15.81 -8.13 0.70
N ALA A 65 -15.07 -7.71 1.73
CA ALA A 65 -15.68 -7.34 3.02
C ALA A 65 -16.58 -6.09 2.92
N VAL A 66 -16.17 -5.06 2.17
CA VAL A 66 -17.01 -3.87 1.98
C VAL A 66 -18.19 -4.15 1.04
N GLN A 67 -18.00 -4.98 0.02
CA GLN A 67 -19.10 -5.41 -0.88
C GLN A 67 -20.20 -6.15 -0.14
N SER A 68 -19.83 -7.08 0.76
CA SER A 68 -20.80 -7.83 1.57
C SER A 68 -21.46 -6.99 2.66
N GLY A 69 -20.88 -5.84 3.02
CA GLY A 69 -21.33 -5.02 4.15
C GLY A 69 -20.86 -5.56 5.51
N THR A 70 -19.84 -6.42 5.53
CA THR A 70 -19.17 -6.85 6.77
C THR A 70 -18.47 -5.67 7.44
N VAL A 71 -17.97 -4.73 6.65
CA VAL A 71 -17.39 -3.45 7.08
C VAL A 71 -18.06 -2.31 6.32
N ASP A 72 -18.02 -1.10 6.88
CA ASP A 72 -18.62 0.09 6.27
C ASP A 72 -17.73 0.65 5.17
N CYS A 73 -16.41 0.65 5.40
CA CYS A 73 -15.43 1.14 4.44
C CYS A 73 -14.07 0.46 4.59
N VAL A 74 -13.21 0.67 3.59
CA VAL A 74 -11.81 0.27 3.61
C VAL A 74 -10.93 1.52 3.53
N ILE A 75 -10.01 1.67 4.47
CA ILE A 75 -8.97 2.71 4.48
C ILE A 75 -7.63 1.99 4.60
N ALA A 76 -6.97 1.74 3.47
CA ALA A 76 -5.82 0.83 3.41
C ALA A 76 -4.82 1.21 2.31
N GLY A 77 -4.67 2.50 2.01
CA GLY A 77 -3.77 2.94 0.95
C GLY A 77 -4.18 2.44 -0.44
N GLN A 78 -5.47 2.22 -0.69
CA GLN A 78 -5.94 1.66 -1.97
C GLN A 78 -5.97 2.69 -3.10
N SER A 79 -5.34 2.36 -4.24
CA SER A 79 -5.48 3.12 -5.48
C SER A 79 -6.90 3.05 -6.03
N ILE A 80 -7.38 4.18 -6.57
CA ILE A 80 -8.72 4.34 -7.16
C ILE A 80 -8.68 3.86 -8.63
N THR A 81 -8.42 2.58 -8.85
CA THR A 81 -8.32 2.03 -10.21
C THR A 81 -9.69 1.79 -10.85
N SER A 82 -9.72 1.78 -12.20
CA SER A 82 -10.94 1.50 -12.97
C SER A 82 -11.56 0.16 -12.59
N ASP A 83 -10.74 -0.89 -12.44
CA ASP A 83 -11.21 -2.23 -12.08
C ASP A 83 -11.87 -2.25 -10.70
N ARG A 84 -11.29 -1.53 -9.73
CA ARG A 84 -11.86 -1.42 -8.39
C ARG A 84 -13.16 -0.62 -8.38
N LYS A 85 -13.25 0.44 -9.21
CA LYS A 85 -14.47 1.22 -9.39
C LYS A 85 -15.65 0.41 -9.97
N GLU A 86 -15.38 -0.70 -10.64
CA GLU A 86 -16.45 -1.61 -11.06
C GLU A 86 -17.08 -2.34 -9.87
N MET A 87 -16.31 -2.58 -8.82
CA MET A 87 -16.70 -3.38 -7.65
C MET A 87 -17.21 -2.56 -6.46
N VAL A 88 -16.66 -1.37 -6.25
CA VAL A 88 -16.91 -0.50 -5.09
C VAL A 88 -16.98 0.96 -5.56
N ASP A 89 -17.48 1.86 -4.69
CA ASP A 89 -17.34 3.29 -4.88
C ASP A 89 -16.20 3.83 -4.02
N PHE A 90 -15.63 4.96 -4.41
CA PHE A 90 -14.54 5.62 -3.71
C PHE A 90 -14.92 7.05 -3.34
N THR A 91 -14.35 7.53 -2.24
CA THR A 91 -14.31 8.96 -1.93
C THR A 91 -13.37 9.70 -2.88
N GLU A 92 -13.33 11.03 -2.78
CA GLU A 92 -12.21 11.81 -3.31
C GLU A 92 -10.87 11.29 -2.72
N PRO A 93 -9.76 11.42 -3.45
CA PRO A 93 -8.46 10.98 -2.97
C PRO A 93 -8.07 11.68 -1.66
N TYR A 94 -7.57 10.93 -0.68
CA TYR A 94 -6.99 11.49 0.53
C TYR A 94 -5.45 11.54 0.51
N TYR A 95 -4.85 10.88 -0.48
CA TYR A 95 -3.41 10.87 -0.71
C TYR A 95 -3.09 10.62 -2.19
N TYR A 96 -1.95 11.13 -2.65
CA TYR A 96 -1.40 10.90 -3.99
C TYR A 96 -0.05 10.20 -3.87
N ALA A 97 0.04 8.97 -4.35
CA ALA A 97 1.25 8.17 -4.27
C ALA A 97 2.26 8.54 -5.37
N SER A 98 3.54 8.40 -5.06
CA SER A 98 4.61 8.38 -6.07
C SER A 98 5.29 7.02 -6.00
N ILE A 99 5.48 6.38 -7.15
CA ILE A 99 6.04 5.02 -7.22
C ILE A 99 7.55 5.10 -7.34
N VAL A 100 8.23 4.30 -6.54
CA VAL A 100 9.69 4.22 -6.47
C VAL A 100 10.15 2.76 -6.46
N THR A 101 11.44 2.57 -6.63
CA THR A 101 12.08 1.27 -6.51
C THR A 101 12.92 1.21 -5.24
N LEU A 102 12.82 0.12 -4.48
CA LEU A 102 13.73 -0.22 -3.40
C LEU A 102 14.74 -1.26 -3.87
N VAL A 103 16.00 -1.05 -3.51
CA VAL A 103 17.12 -1.95 -3.76
C VAL A 103 18.00 -2.03 -2.51
N LYS A 104 18.90 -2.99 -2.42
CA LYS A 104 19.99 -2.93 -1.46
C LYS A 104 21.02 -1.88 -1.86
N SER A 105 21.54 -1.13 -0.90
CA SER A 105 22.47 -0.01 -1.14
C SER A 105 23.83 -0.45 -1.72
N ASP A 106 24.23 -1.70 -1.51
CA ASP A 106 25.39 -2.36 -2.08
C ASP A 106 25.04 -3.32 -3.25
N GLY A 107 23.78 -3.35 -3.66
CA GLY A 107 23.27 -4.21 -4.71
C GLY A 107 23.65 -3.75 -6.12
N LYS A 108 23.51 -4.66 -7.08
CA LYS A 108 23.86 -4.44 -8.51
C LYS A 108 23.21 -3.18 -9.10
N TYR A 109 22.00 -2.84 -8.65
CA TYR A 109 21.18 -1.77 -9.21
C TYR A 109 21.20 -0.49 -8.37
N ALA A 110 22.03 -0.40 -7.33
CA ALA A 110 22.05 0.72 -6.38
C ALA A 110 22.31 2.10 -7.01
N ASP A 111 22.94 2.16 -8.17
CA ASP A 111 23.30 3.42 -8.85
C ASP A 111 22.46 3.69 -10.10
N ALA A 112 21.37 2.95 -10.31
CA ALA A 112 20.44 3.15 -11.43
C ALA A 112 19.86 4.57 -11.42
N LYS A 113 19.71 5.16 -12.61
CA LYS A 113 19.24 6.54 -12.82
C LYS A 113 17.87 6.60 -13.48
N GLY A 114 17.34 5.47 -13.92
CA GLY A 114 16.03 5.30 -14.52
C GLY A 114 15.65 3.83 -14.57
N ILE A 115 14.40 3.53 -14.98
CA ILE A 115 13.93 2.15 -15.10
C ILE A 115 14.66 1.35 -16.18
N SER A 116 15.24 2.01 -17.18
CA SER A 116 16.06 1.34 -18.20
C SER A 116 17.33 0.70 -17.66
N ASP A 117 17.91 1.27 -16.59
CA ASP A 117 19.08 0.71 -15.91
C ASP A 117 18.76 -0.54 -15.09
N LEU A 118 17.46 -0.83 -14.87
CA LEU A 118 16.97 -1.99 -14.13
C LEU A 118 16.74 -3.22 -15.03
N ALA A 119 17.17 -3.15 -16.29
CA ALA A 119 16.98 -4.24 -17.24
C ALA A 119 17.57 -5.56 -16.75
N GLY A 120 16.81 -6.65 -16.89
CA GLY A 120 17.20 -8.00 -16.49
C GLY A 120 17.19 -8.24 -14.97
N ALA A 121 16.64 -7.30 -14.16
CA ALA A 121 16.55 -7.48 -12.72
C ALA A 121 15.58 -8.59 -12.35
N THR A 122 15.90 -9.35 -11.30
CA THR A 122 14.92 -10.19 -10.61
C THR A 122 14.11 -9.30 -9.69
N CYS A 123 12.79 -9.28 -9.85
CA CYS A 123 11.93 -8.34 -9.14
C CYS A 123 10.62 -8.98 -8.69
N THR A 124 10.03 -8.41 -7.65
CA THR A 124 8.69 -8.74 -7.16
C THR A 124 8.03 -7.51 -6.55
N SER A 125 6.76 -7.61 -6.21
CA SER A 125 6.04 -6.64 -5.40
C SER A 125 4.83 -7.29 -4.74
N GLN A 126 3.97 -6.51 -4.10
CA GLN A 126 2.78 -7.03 -3.44
C GLN A 126 1.71 -7.42 -4.45
N LEU A 127 1.05 -8.55 -4.19
CA LEU A 127 -0.06 -9.08 -4.99
C LEU A 127 -1.23 -8.08 -5.09
N GLY A 128 -1.85 -8.00 -6.26
CA GLY A 128 -3.05 -7.16 -6.49
C GLY A 128 -2.78 -5.66 -6.37
N THR A 129 -1.55 -5.22 -6.55
CA THR A 129 -1.16 -3.80 -6.56
C THR A 129 -0.73 -3.37 -7.95
N ILE A 130 -0.89 -2.07 -8.24
CA ILE A 130 -0.37 -1.47 -9.47
C ILE A 130 1.15 -1.62 -9.58
N TRP A 131 1.84 -1.75 -8.48
CA TRP A 131 3.30 -1.93 -8.46
C TRP A 131 3.69 -3.23 -9.16
N TYR A 132 2.99 -4.32 -8.84
CA TYR A 132 3.23 -5.63 -9.43
C TYR A 132 2.67 -5.72 -10.85
N ASP A 133 1.39 -5.31 -11.03
CA ASP A 133 0.66 -5.54 -12.27
C ASP A 133 1.02 -4.54 -13.37
N ASN A 134 1.32 -3.27 -13.02
CA ASN A 134 1.54 -2.20 -13.99
C ASN A 134 3.00 -1.75 -14.07
N CYS A 135 3.73 -1.68 -12.93
CA CYS A 135 5.08 -1.12 -12.91
C CYS A 135 6.15 -2.15 -13.29
N LEU A 136 6.16 -3.34 -12.67
CA LEU A 136 7.18 -4.36 -12.97
C LEU A 136 7.24 -4.79 -14.44
N PRO A 137 6.10 -4.94 -15.17
CA PRO A 137 6.14 -5.30 -16.59
C PRO A 137 6.81 -4.25 -17.50
N GLN A 138 7.04 -3.04 -17.02
CA GLN A 138 7.75 -1.99 -17.77
C GLN A 138 9.26 -2.17 -17.73
N LEU A 139 9.78 -3.00 -16.83
CA LEU A 139 11.21 -3.29 -16.72
C LEU A 139 11.62 -4.25 -17.82
N LYS A 140 12.52 -3.79 -18.70
CA LYS A 140 12.99 -4.56 -19.83
C LYS A 140 13.68 -5.86 -19.39
N ASP A 141 13.27 -6.98 -19.97
CA ASP A 141 13.87 -8.32 -19.74
C ASP A 141 13.90 -8.72 -18.24
N ALA A 142 13.04 -8.14 -17.41
CA ALA A 142 13.01 -8.44 -15.98
C ALA A 142 12.51 -9.87 -15.71
N ASN A 143 13.09 -10.49 -14.69
CA ASN A 143 12.66 -11.78 -14.17
C ASN A 143 11.66 -11.52 -13.02
N ILE A 144 10.39 -11.35 -13.37
CA ILE A 144 9.33 -11.08 -12.40
C ILE A 144 9.00 -12.36 -11.63
N GLN A 145 9.29 -12.35 -10.34
CA GLN A 145 8.99 -13.44 -9.42
C GLN A 145 7.52 -13.41 -8.98
N PRO A 146 6.97 -14.50 -8.44
CA PRO A 146 5.61 -14.49 -7.89
C PRO A 146 5.39 -13.33 -6.92
N ALA A 147 4.22 -12.70 -7.01
CA ALA A 147 3.83 -11.62 -6.12
C ALA A 147 3.81 -12.06 -4.66
N GLN A 148 4.08 -11.12 -3.77
CA GLN A 148 4.08 -11.36 -2.32
C GLN A 148 2.72 -10.99 -1.72
N GLU A 149 2.27 -11.75 -0.73
CA GLU A 149 0.94 -11.59 -0.13
C GLU A 149 0.77 -10.27 0.64
N SER A 150 1.88 -9.67 1.11
CA SER A 150 1.85 -8.43 1.90
C SER A 150 3.10 -7.58 1.70
N ALA A 151 3.04 -6.30 2.07
CA ALA A 151 4.20 -5.41 2.05
C ALA A 151 5.36 -5.92 2.91
N PRO A 152 5.17 -6.41 4.15
CA PRO A 152 6.27 -7.06 4.89
C PRO A 152 6.90 -8.24 4.17
N ALA A 153 6.10 -9.12 3.54
CA ALA A 153 6.62 -10.26 2.79
C ALA A 153 7.46 -9.82 1.57
N MET A 154 7.03 -8.74 0.90
CA MET A 154 7.77 -8.11 -0.18
C MET A 154 9.15 -7.61 0.29
N LEU A 155 9.20 -6.92 1.43
CA LEU A 155 10.46 -6.42 2.00
C LEU A 155 11.39 -7.57 2.42
N VAL A 156 10.85 -8.63 3.01
CA VAL A 156 11.62 -9.84 3.35
C VAL A 156 12.19 -10.51 2.10
N ALA A 157 11.48 -10.49 0.97
CA ALA A 157 12.01 -11.03 -0.29
C ALA A 157 13.24 -10.25 -0.77
N LEU A 158 13.23 -8.91 -0.64
CA LEU A 158 14.37 -8.06 -0.96
C LEU A 158 15.54 -8.27 0.02
N GLU A 159 15.26 -8.26 1.33
CA GLU A 159 16.25 -8.44 2.38
C GLU A 159 16.99 -9.78 2.31
N SER A 160 16.27 -10.84 1.91
CA SER A 160 16.84 -12.18 1.80
C SER A 160 17.50 -12.49 0.45
N ASP A 161 17.74 -11.49 -0.39
CA ASP A 161 18.33 -11.63 -1.74
C ASP A 161 17.55 -12.55 -2.69
N ARG A 162 16.25 -12.77 -2.43
CA ARG A 162 15.38 -13.51 -3.35
C ARG A 162 14.97 -12.68 -4.56
N THR A 163 15.13 -11.37 -4.46
CA THR A 163 14.87 -10.40 -5.51
C THR A 163 15.90 -9.27 -5.44
N ASP A 164 16.25 -8.68 -6.58
CA ASP A 164 17.19 -7.55 -6.66
C ASP A 164 16.51 -6.23 -6.29
N LEU A 165 15.21 -6.13 -6.56
CA LEU A 165 14.43 -4.93 -6.33
C LEU A 165 12.94 -5.24 -6.08
N VAL A 166 12.26 -4.26 -5.48
CA VAL A 166 10.81 -4.21 -5.39
C VAL A 166 10.30 -2.82 -5.78
N ALA A 167 9.12 -2.74 -6.38
CA ALA A 167 8.43 -1.49 -6.64
C ALA A 167 7.42 -1.22 -5.52
N THR A 168 7.33 0.02 -5.04
CA THR A 168 6.40 0.45 -3.99
C THR A 168 6.21 1.96 -4.03
N ASP A 169 5.44 2.53 -3.11
CA ASP A 169 5.31 3.98 -2.96
C ASP A 169 6.39 4.59 -2.04
N ILE A 170 6.54 5.92 -2.14
CA ILE A 170 7.54 6.65 -1.34
C ILE A 170 7.35 6.49 0.16
N PRO A 171 6.14 6.63 0.76
CA PRO A 171 5.98 6.47 2.20
C PRO A 171 6.41 5.09 2.69
N THR A 172 6.00 4.03 2.00
CA THR A 172 6.39 2.65 2.33
C THR A 172 7.90 2.45 2.18
N ALA A 173 8.49 2.98 1.10
CA ALA A 173 9.93 2.92 0.89
C ALA A 173 10.72 3.62 2.00
N LYS A 174 10.27 4.80 2.45
CA LYS A 174 10.89 5.52 3.57
C LYS A 174 10.78 4.75 4.89
N ALA A 175 9.61 4.18 5.18
CA ALA A 175 9.42 3.35 6.36
C ALA A 175 10.31 2.09 6.31
N ALA A 176 10.43 1.47 5.14
CA ALA A 176 11.32 0.32 4.92
C ALA A 176 12.80 0.67 5.19
N CYS A 177 13.29 1.81 4.71
CA CYS A 177 14.68 2.25 4.98
C CYS A 177 14.96 2.59 6.45
N VAL A 178 13.94 2.90 7.25
CA VAL A 178 14.08 3.02 8.71
C VAL A 178 14.23 1.66 9.38
N ALA A 179 13.45 0.68 8.93
CA ALA A 179 13.49 -0.68 9.46
C ALA A 179 14.72 -1.47 8.98
N TYR A 180 15.14 -1.22 7.74
CA TYR A 180 16.24 -1.89 7.05
C TYR A 180 17.21 -0.83 6.48
N PRO A 181 18.23 -0.40 7.26
CA PRO A 181 19.11 0.72 6.89
C PRO A 181 20.02 0.46 5.68
N ASP A 182 20.14 -0.79 5.26
CA ASP A 182 20.87 -1.22 4.05
C ASP A 182 20.05 -1.09 2.76
N LEU A 183 18.76 -0.77 2.86
CA LEU A 183 17.94 -0.45 1.70
C LEU A 183 18.17 0.98 1.20
N LYS A 184 18.02 1.14 -0.10
CA LYS A 184 18.12 2.42 -0.82
C LYS A 184 16.90 2.64 -1.70
N ILE A 185 16.39 3.87 -1.66
CA ILE A 185 15.31 4.32 -2.55
C ILE A 185 15.92 4.82 -3.85
N LEU A 186 15.44 4.30 -4.97
CA LEU A 186 15.66 4.85 -6.29
C LEU A 186 14.38 5.56 -6.71
N ASP A 187 14.44 6.89 -6.71
CA ASP A 187 13.33 7.77 -7.10
C ASP A 187 13.62 8.36 -8.48
N PHE A 188 12.80 8.00 -9.46
CA PHE A 188 12.92 8.44 -10.84
C PHE A 188 11.84 9.44 -11.23
N THR A 189 11.05 9.96 -10.27
CA THR A 189 9.88 10.82 -10.53
C THR A 189 10.22 12.11 -11.27
N ASP A 190 11.43 12.61 -11.12
CA ASP A 190 11.92 13.81 -11.80
C ASP A 190 12.64 13.49 -13.13
N THR A 191 12.54 12.27 -13.65
CA THR A 191 13.18 11.84 -14.90
C THR A 191 12.17 11.40 -15.95
N ASP A 192 12.56 11.45 -17.23
CA ASP A 192 11.74 10.91 -18.32
C ASP A 192 11.79 9.35 -18.36
N ASP A 193 12.73 8.75 -17.64
CA ASP A 193 12.94 7.31 -17.54
C ASP A 193 12.40 6.75 -16.22
N ASN A 194 11.09 6.88 -16.05
CA ASN A 194 10.33 6.47 -14.86
C ASN A 194 9.19 5.52 -15.25
N TYR A 195 8.59 4.88 -14.26
CA TYR A 195 7.34 4.12 -14.43
C TYR A 195 6.24 5.03 -14.99
N LYS A 196 5.56 4.54 -16.00
CA LYS A 196 4.37 5.19 -16.56
C LYS A 196 3.15 4.68 -15.81
N VAL A 197 2.58 5.54 -14.99
CA VAL A 197 1.37 5.27 -14.22
C VAL A 197 0.33 6.34 -14.56
N SER A 198 -0.95 5.97 -14.53
CA SER A 198 -2.03 6.92 -14.70
C SER A 198 -2.32 7.68 -13.38
N ASP A 199 -3.06 8.79 -13.45
CA ASP A 199 -3.52 9.48 -12.24
C ASP A 199 -4.40 8.56 -11.38
N GLU A 200 -5.18 7.66 -11.99
CA GLU A 200 -5.99 6.68 -11.28
C GLU A 200 -5.14 5.69 -10.48
N ASP A 201 -3.96 5.32 -10.97
CA ASP A 201 -3.07 4.39 -10.28
C ASP A 201 -2.45 4.99 -9.02
N ILE A 202 -2.26 6.30 -8.97
CA ILE A 202 -1.60 7.00 -7.86
C ILE A 202 -2.55 7.70 -6.89
N ASN A 203 -3.83 7.86 -7.26
CA ASN A 203 -4.87 8.42 -6.38
C ASN A 203 -5.28 7.38 -5.34
N ILE A 204 -5.12 7.70 -4.06
CA ILE A 204 -5.47 6.82 -2.95
C ILE A 204 -6.78 7.29 -2.32
N GLY A 205 -7.76 6.41 -2.27
CA GLY A 205 -9.11 6.72 -1.76
C GLY A 205 -9.64 5.71 -0.77
N ILE A 206 -10.73 6.09 -0.11
CA ILE A 206 -11.48 5.23 0.79
C ILE A 206 -12.54 4.50 -0.04
N SER A 207 -12.55 3.18 0.00
CA SER A 207 -13.58 2.41 -0.70
C SER A 207 -14.76 2.11 0.21
N VAL A 208 -15.97 2.26 -0.36
CA VAL A 208 -17.26 1.98 0.27
C VAL A 208 -18.08 1.04 -0.60
N LYS A 209 -19.11 0.44 -0.03
CA LYS A 209 -20.05 -0.39 -0.79
C LYS A 209 -20.69 0.45 -1.92
N LYS A 210 -20.79 -0.15 -3.10
CA LYS A 210 -21.37 0.50 -4.27
C LYS A 210 -22.79 1.03 -3.98
N GLY A 211 -23.00 2.31 -4.31
CA GLY A 211 -24.25 3.03 -4.06
C GLY A 211 -24.40 3.60 -2.64
N ASN A 212 -23.39 3.50 -1.80
CA ASN A 212 -23.39 4.12 -0.46
C ASN A 212 -22.93 5.59 -0.53
N THR A 213 -23.83 6.47 -0.98
CA THR A 213 -23.55 7.91 -1.13
C THR A 213 -23.41 8.65 0.20
N GLU A 214 -23.91 8.10 1.30
CA GLU A 214 -23.79 8.71 2.64
C GLU A 214 -22.35 8.72 3.16
N LEU A 215 -21.52 7.78 2.70
CA LEU A 215 -20.11 7.67 3.09
C LEU A 215 -19.12 8.16 2.03
N THR A 216 -19.58 8.49 0.80
CA THR A 216 -18.71 9.04 -0.25
C THR A 216 -18.62 10.55 -0.22
N ASP A 217 -19.64 11.24 0.29
CA ASP A 217 -19.75 12.70 0.39
C ASP A 217 -19.22 13.20 1.76
#